data_1e66e34a97c18ee982106d3a0d9f9296
#
_entry.id   1e66e34a97c18ee982106d3a0d9f9296
#
_cell.length_a   1.000
_cell.length_b   1.000
_cell.length_c   1.000
_cell.angle_alpha   90.00
_cell.angle_beta   90.00
_cell.angle_gamma   90.00
#
_symmetry.space_group_name_H-M   'P 1'
#
loop_
_entity.id
_entity.type
_entity.pdbx_description
1 polymer ?
#
loop_
_entity_poly.entity_id
_entity_poly.type
_entity_poly.pdbx_seq_one_letter_code
_entity_poly.pdbx_strand_id
1 'polypeptide(L)'
;MNLLGRALVVMPVAITLLPLCGLSSHSDRNTCPDFIVTAAPVYTPLAELQGQERFPNGAQLLLVHEGKAEPLVQGFAATADADVSFDGKLVLFAGKKSASDPWQIWELTLQDRYVRKVIETAGDTERPLYLPSGRLLWAQRTAYGFQIESADDGHLPRQVFLNPTAGPGILPLTYVHASAFPTDVLADGRILFESNFPLGEGSTPELYTVYADGSGVESYRCDHGRGRWGGTQLASGDVVFTHGASLARFTSPLAQEDPIEAPAAEYAGGIAETASGEWLLSARAGGGAHYAIRLWSPSFTSKPGAAKLETVLAITGIDLVEPALITPRTRPNRHPSGLHPWDYANLLALDARLSHEGDVITPPASVRLEVQNERGVVAAMGTASVERDGSFFVKVPADAPIRFVLLDEKGSVLRREKGWFWIRKGEQRICVGCHTGPERASENRVPAVLLRTTVAVDLTAGATRPNANAAAEGN
;
A
#
# COMPACT_ATOMS: atom_id res chain seq x y z
N MET A 1 39.60 -14.85 36.72
CA MET A 1 38.18 -14.77 36.37
C MET A 1 38.13 -14.53 34.88
N ASN A 2 37.89 -15.58 34.10
CA ASN A 2 38.02 -15.59 32.64
C ASN A 2 36.72 -15.12 31.97
N LEU A 3 36.81 -14.04 31.22
CA LEU A 3 35.79 -13.62 30.30
C LEU A 3 36.07 -14.27 28.93
N LEU A 4 35.32 -15.32 28.60
CA LEU A 4 35.31 -15.95 27.28
C LEU A 4 34.44 -15.11 26.35
N GLY A 5 35.11 -14.38 25.44
CA GLY A 5 34.47 -13.76 24.29
C GLY A 5 33.97 -14.86 23.33
N ARG A 6 32.64 -14.92 23.08
CA ARG A 6 32.08 -15.74 22.00
C ARG A 6 32.29 -15.01 20.70
N ALA A 7 33.25 -15.49 19.91
CA ALA A 7 33.37 -15.11 18.51
C ALA A 7 32.19 -15.71 17.73
N LEU A 8 31.43 -14.85 17.09
CA LEU A 8 30.39 -15.24 16.13
C LEU A 8 31.09 -15.78 14.87
N VAL A 9 31.10 -17.11 14.74
CA VAL A 9 31.62 -17.78 13.53
C VAL A 9 30.53 -17.61 12.45
N VAL A 10 30.77 -16.72 11.51
CA VAL A 10 30.03 -16.67 10.26
C VAL A 10 30.45 -17.89 9.44
N MET A 11 29.62 -18.93 9.42
CA MET A 11 29.83 -20.07 8.53
C MET A 11 29.52 -19.64 7.11
N PRO A 12 30.38 -19.90 6.12
CA PRO A 12 30.03 -19.72 4.72
C PRO A 12 28.96 -20.76 4.35
N VAL A 13 27.78 -20.27 3.98
CA VAL A 13 26.71 -21.11 3.41
C VAL A 13 27.20 -21.63 2.07
N ALA A 14 27.41 -22.94 1.97
CA ALA A 14 27.73 -23.58 0.70
C ALA A 14 26.50 -23.52 -0.22
N ILE A 15 26.53 -22.65 -1.22
CA ILE A 15 25.50 -22.52 -2.25
C ILE A 15 25.64 -23.71 -3.19
N THR A 16 24.79 -24.71 -3.03
CA THR A 16 24.67 -25.81 -4.00
C THR A 16 23.75 -25.33 -5.12
N LEU A 17 24.33 -24.81 -6.20
CA LEU A 17 23.63 -24.40 -7.41
C LEU A 17 23.21 -25.66 -8.17
N LEU A 18 21.92 -25.91 -8.32
CA LEU A 18 21.37 -26.77 -9.33
C LEU A 18 20.99 -25.89 -10.54
N PRO A 19 21.71 -25.94 -11.66
CA PRO A 19 21.30 -25.27 -12.86
C PRO A 19 20.25 -26.14 -13.56
N LEU A 20 19.00 -25.79 -13.49
CA LEU A 20 17.93 -26.39 -14.26
C LEU A 20 17.19 -25.34 -15.08
N CYS A 21 17.90 -24.78 -16.06
CA CYS A 21 17.21 -24.35 -17.29
C CYS A 21 17.15 -25.58 -18.18
N GLY A 22 15.93 -26.11 -18.38
CA GLY A 22 15.70 -27.31 -19.17
C GLY A 22 16.15 -27.13 -20.62
N LEU A 23 16.95 -28.06 -21.13
CA LEU A 23 17.31 -28.19 -22.53
C LEU A 23 16.08 -28.59 -23.34
N SER A 24 15.34 -27.65 -23.89
CA SER A 24 14.51 -27.88 -25.06
C SER A 24 15.19 -27.26 -26.28
N SER A 25 15.50 -28.13 -27.24
CA SER A 25 16.11 -27.76 -28.51
C SER A 25 15.11 -27.04 -29.40
N HIS A 26 15.04 -25.71 -29.30
CA HIS A 26 14.63 -24.83 -30.38
C HIS A 26 15.33 -23.48 -30.17
N SER A 27 15.90 -22.97 -31.23
CA SER A 27 16.71 -21.79 -31.34
C SER A 27 15.94 -20.52 -30.98
N ASP A 28 15.93 -20.16 -29.72
CA ASP A 28 15.94 -18.83 -29.12
C ASP A 28 16.06 -19.07 -27.62
N ARG A 29 17.27 -18.83 -27.08
CA ARG A 29 17.49 -18.99 -25.64
C ARG A 29 16.64 -17.95 -24.92
N ASN A 30 15.50 -18.36 -24.35
CA ASN A 30 14.85 -17.64 -23.28
C ASN A 30 15.83 -17.61 -22.11
N THR A 31 16.71 -16.64 -22.10
CA THR A 31 17.52 -16.35 -20.93
C THR A 31 16.59 -15.86 -19.85
N CYS A 32 16.60 -16.51 -18.68
CA CYS A 32 15.89 -16.04 -17.51
C CYS A 32 16.23 -14.53 -17.32
N PRO A 33 15.23 -13.64 -17.19
CA PRO A 33 15.50 -12.23 -17.05
C PRO A 33 16.30 -11.96 -15.76
N ASP A 34 17.12 -10.91 -15.78
CA ASP A 34 17.83 -10.47 -14.59
C ASP A 34 16.83 -9.87 -13.58
N PHE A 35 16.96 -10.26 -12.33
CA PHE A 35 16.07 -9.77 -11.27
C PHE A 35 16.79 -9.69 -9.92
N ILE A 36 16.19 -8.94 -9.02
CA ILE A 36 16.58 -8.86 -7.61
C ILE A 36 15.54 -9.62 -6.79
N VAL A 37 15.97 -10.25 -5.71
CA VAL A 37 15.10 -11.00 -4.81
C VAL A 37 15.54 -10.79 -3.37
N THR A 38 14.60 -10.72 -2.43
CA THR A 38 14.87 -10.77 -1.00
C THR A 38 15.04 -12.23 -0.56
N ALA A 39 16.22 -12.58 -0.05
CA ALA A 39 16.52 -13.88 0.56
C ALA A 39 16.55 -13.72 2.07
N ALA A 40 15.71 -14.45 2.80
CA ALA A 40 15.62 -14.37 4.25
C ALA A 40 15.64 -15.75 4.90
N PRO A 41 16.28 -15.92 6.08
CA PRO A 41 16.19 -17.17 6.84
C PRO A 41 14.76 -17.57 7.18
N VAL A 42 13.90 -16.58 7.40
CA VAL A 42 12.46 -16.73 7.64
C VAL A 42 11.76 -15.52 7.05
N TYR A 43 10.66 -15.77 6.35
CA TYR A 43 9.73 -14.75 5.90
C TYR A 43 8.35 -15.00 6.47
N THR A 44 7.78 -13.99 7.11
CA THR A 44 6.42 -14.05 7.65
C THR A 44 5.53 -13.04 6.93
N PRO A 45 4.65 -13.51 6.02
CA PRO A 45 3.73 -12.62 5.33
C PRO A 45 2.89 -11.80 6.31
N LEU A 46 2.69 -10.50 6.02
CA LEU A 46 1.85 -9.59 6.79
C LEU A 46 2.26 -9.37 8.26
N ALA A 47 3.47 -9.78 8.66
CA ALA A 47 3.96 -9.62 10.04
C ALA A 47 3.92 -8.16 10.49
N GLU A 48 4.27 -7.22 9.61
CA GLU A 48 4.28 -5.79 9.89
C GLU A 48 2.88 -5.19 10.14
N LEU A 49 1.82 -5.76 9.56
CA LEU A 49 0.45 -5.38 9.90
C LEU A 49 0.07 -5.76 11.34
N GLN A 50 0.81 -6.71 11.92
CA GLN A 50 0.66 -7.16 13.30
C GLN A 50 1.71 -6.54 14.23
N GLY A 51 2.50 -5.57 13.74
CA GLY A 51 3.57 -4.92 14.51
C GLY A 51 4.83 -5.78 14.70
N GLN A 52 4.97 -6.87 13.92
CA GLN A 52 6.13 -7.75 13.94
C GLN A 52 7.08 -7.45 12.77
N GLU A 53 8.32 -7.87 12.86
CA GLU A 53 9.27 -7.78 11.74
C GLU A 53 8.96 -8.84 10.68
N ARG A 54 8.90 -8.42 9.41
CA ARG A 54 8.71 -9.29 8.25
C ARG A 54 10.00 -10.03 7.89
N PHE A 55 11.13 -9.32 7.97
CA PHE A 55 12.46 -9.86 7.70
C PHE A 55 13.36 -9.75 8.94
N PRO A 56 13.90 -10.86 9.43
CA PRO A 56 14.88 -10.84 10.51
C PRO A 56 16.25 -10.33 10.01
N ASN A 57 17.15 -10.03 10.95
CA ASN A 57 18.56 -9.81 10.62
C ASN A 57 19.14 -10.99 9.84
N GLY A 58 19.96 -10.71 8.83
CA GLY A 58 20.49 -11.71 7.90
C GLY A 58 19.67 -11.82 6.59
N ALA A 59 18.54 -11.13 6.46
CA ALA A 59 17.89 -10.98 5.16
C ALA A 59 18.81 -10.22 4.19
N GLN A 60 18.88 -10.65 2.92
CA GLN A 60 19.78 -10.09 1.93
C GLN A 60 19.10 -9.94 0.56
N LEU A 61 19.36 -8.85 -0.09
CA LEU A 61 19.04 -8.72 -1.51
C LEU A 61 20.07 -9.47 -2.35
N LEU A 62 19.58 -10.36 -3.19
CA LEU A 62 20.39 -11.08 -4.18
C LEU A 62 20.08 -10.55 -5.57
N LEU A 63 21.13 -10.32 -6.35
CA LEU A 63 21.03 -10.15 -7.80
C LEU A 63 21.08 -11.54 -8.45
N VAL A 64 20.13 -11.82 -9.32
CA VAL A 64 20.12 -13.01 -10.16
C VAL A 64 20.41 -12.61 -11.59
N HIS A 65 21.56 -13.02 -12.09
CA HIS A 65 22.04 -12.74 -13.45
C HIS A 65 22.51 -14.04 -14.08
N GLU A 66 22.04 -14.37 -15.28
CA GLU A 66 22.35 -15.63 -15.98
C GLU A 66 22.14 -16.87 -15.10
N GLY A 67 21.10 -16.87 -14.26
CA GLY A 67 20.75 -17.97 -13.34
C GLY A 67 21.68 -18.12 -12.12
N LYS A 68 22.60 -17.19 -11.90
CA LYS A 68 23.49 -17.14 -10.72
C LYS A 68 22.99 -16.05 -9.76
N ALA A 69 22.92 -16.40 -8.48
CA ALA A 69 22.54 -15.47 -7.42
C ALA A 69 23.80 -14.99 -6.67
N GLU A 70 23.94 -13.68 -6.50
CA GLU A 70 25.01 -13.06 -5.72
C GLU A 70 24.45 -11.95 -4.84
N PRO A 71 25.05 -11.64 -3.68
CA PRO A 71 24.65 -10.52 -2.86
C PRO A 71 24.69 -9.20 -3.64
N LEU A 72 23.55 -8.48 -3.68
CA LEU A 72 23.45 -7.20 -4.39
C LEU A 72 24.28 -6.11 -3.72
N VAL A 73 24.27 -6.06 -2.38
CA VAL A 73 25.01 -5.10 -1.56
C VAL A 73 25.74 -5.79 -0.41
N GLN A 74 26.80 -5.15 0.09
CA GLN A 74 27.60 -5.66 1.20
C GLN A 74 27.63 -4.66 2.37
N GLY A 75 27.97 -5.13 3.56
CA GLY A 75 28.13 -4.30 4.75
C GLY A 75 26.79 -3.83 5.35
N PHE A 76 25.74 -4.65 5.23
CA PHE A 76 24.45 -4.49 5.88
C PHE A 76 24.15 -5.70 6.75
N ALA A 77 23.50 -5.48 7.88
CA ALA A 77 22.96 -6.53 8.72
C ALA A 77 21.68 -7.15 8.15
N ALA A 78 20.89 -6.34 7.43
CA ALA A 78 19.74 -6.80 6.67
C ALA A 78 19.44 -5.87 5.50
N THR A 79 18.92 -6.42 4.39
CA THR A 79 18.42 -5.68 3.22
C THR A 79 17.19 -6.38 2.62
N ALA A 80 16.19 -5.59 2.18
CA ALA A 80 14.93 -6.11 1.64
C ALA A 80 14.24 -5.05 0.75
N ASP A 81 13.09 -5.37 0.18
CA ASP A 81 12.17 -4.44 -0.47
C ASP A 81 12.79 -3.69 -1.68
N ALA A 82 13.32 -4.41 -2.63
CA ALA A 82 13.91 -3.78 -3.80
C ALA A 82 12.83 -3.23 -4.76
N ASP A 83 12.91 -1.95 -5.12
CA ASP A 83 12.21 -1.36 -6.27
C ASP A 83 13.22 -0.85 -7.30
N VAL A 84 13.06 -1.26 -8.55
CA VAL A 84 13.94 -0.86 -9.66
C VAL A 84 13.39 0.39 -10.33
N SER A 85 14.24 1.39 -10.58
CA SER A 85 13.85 2.63 -11.25
C SER A 85 13.25 2.38 -12.63
N PHE A 86 12.45 3.34 -13.13
CA PHE A 86 11.76 3.21 -14.41
C PHE A 86 12.70 3.03 -15.61
N ASP A 87 13.94 3.47 -15.50
CA ASP A 87 14.97 3.29 -16.55
C ASP A 87 15.85 2.05 -16.32
N GLY A 88 15.60 1.30 -15.26
CA GLY A 88 16.31 0.06 -14.95
C GLY A 88 17.75 0.24 -14.43
N LYS A 89 18.14 1.44 -13.96
CA LYS A 89 19.52 1.74 -13.58
C LYS A 89 19.78 1.84 -12.09
N LEU A 90 18.77 2.18 -11.34
CA LEU A 90 18.83 2.39 -9.88
C LEU A 90 17.94 1.41 -9.17
N VAL A 91 18.26 1.14 -7.91
CA VAL A 91 17.47 0.27 -7.03
C VAL A 91 17.30 0.96 -5.70
N LEU A 92 16.05 1.23 -5.31
CA LEU A 92 15.71 1.55 -3.94
C LEU A 92 15.60 0.27 -3.12
N PHE A 93 15.99 0.34 -1.86
CA PHE A 93 15.81 -0.79 -0.94
C PHE A 93 15.77 -0.34 0.52
N ALA A 94 15.14 -1.12 1.36
CA ALA A 94 15.23 -0.98 2.81
C ALA A 94 16.48 -1.71 3.33
N GLY A 95 17.22 -1.10 4.26
CA GLY A 95 18.43 -1.71 4.79
C GLY A 95 18.82 -1.22 6.19
N LYS A 96 19.38 -2.15 6.98
CA LYS A 96 20.00 -1.91 8.29
C LYS A 96 21.50 -2.09 8.18
N LYS A 97 22.31 -1.11 8.60
CA LYS A 97 23.78 -1.27 8.65
C LYS A 97 24.22 -2.18 9.81
N SER A 98 23.59 -2.02 10.96
CA SER A 98 23.80 -2.87 12.14
C SER A 98 22.49 -3.54 12.54
N ALA A 99 22.57 -4.64 13.28
CA ALA A 99 21.40 -5.40 13.71
C ALA A 99 20.42 -4.58 14.59
N SER A 100 20.93 -3.57 15.30
CA SER A 100 20.15 -2.68 16.17
C SER A 100 19.66 -1.40 15.49
N ASP A 101 20.09 -1.14 14.24
CA ASP A 101 19.66 0.06 13.52
C ASP A 101 18.20 -0.10 13.07
N PRO A 102 17.45 0.99 12.93
CA PRO A 102 16.17 0.96 12.25
C PRO A 102 16.37 0.70 10.75
N TRP A 103 15.36 0.16 10.10
CA TRP A 103 15.30 0.10 8.65
C TRP A 103 15.33 1.50 8.07
N GLN A 104 16.18 1.74 7.05
CA GLN A 104 16.32 3.02 6.37
C GLN A 104 16.30 2.80 4.86
N ILE A 105 15.94 3.83 4.07
CA ILE A 105 15.90 3.71 2.62
C ILE A 105 17.24 4.10 2.02
N TRP A 106 17.73 3.22 1.19
CA TRP A 106 18.99 3.33 0.45
C TRP A 106 18.74 3.23 -1.05
N GLU A 107 19.63 3.78 -1.83
CA GLU A 107 19.64 3.67 -3.28
C GLU A 107 20.98 3.14 -3.76
N LEU A 108 20.92 2.21 -4.70
CA LEU A 108 22.08 1.60 -5.36
C LEU A 108 22.07 1.97 -6.84
N THR A 109 23.20 2.40 -7.38
CA THR A 109 23.44 2.47 -8.83
C THR A 109 23.92 1.10 -9.30
N LEU A 110 23.21 0.46 -10.23
CA LEU A 110 23.54 -0.90 -10.70
C LEU A 110 24.88 -0.96 -11.44
N GLN A 111 25.28 0.10 -12.15
CA GLN A 111 26.48 0.12 -12.98
C GLN A 111 27.78 0.04 -12.17
N ASP A 112 27.90 0.85 -11.13
CA ASP A 112 29.13 0.98 -10.32
C ASP A 112 28.98 0.49 -8.89
N ARG A 113 27.80 -0.02 -8.53
CA ARG A 113 27.47 -0.51 -7.18
C ARG A 113 27.59 0.57 -6.09
N TYR A 114 27.52 1.84 -6.46
CA TYR A 114 27.51 2.92 -5.50
C TYR A 114 26.21 2.94 -4.70
N VAL A 115 26.33 2.97 -3.37
CA VAL A 115 25.20 2.95 -2.42
C VAL A 115 25.17 4.24 -1.63
N ARG A 116 24.03 4.90 -1.57
CA ARG A 116 23.78 6.08 -0.74
C ARG A 116 22.51 5.91 0.11
N LYS A 117 22.48 6.50 1.30
CA LYS A 117 21.24 6.63 2.07
C LYS A 117 20.42 7.77 1.47
N VAL A 118 19.13 7.53 1.20
CA VAL A 118 18.24 8.56 0.60
C VAL A 118 17.19 9.06 1.57
N ILE A 119 16.76 8.24 2.52
CA ILE A 119 15.83 8.62 3.59
C ILE A 119 16.44 8.19 4.92
N GLU A 120 16.41 9.10 5.88
CA GLU A 120 16.85 8.87 7.26
C GLU A 120 15.81 9.41 8.22
N THR A 121 15.25 8.54 9.05
CA THR A 121 14.25 8.87 10.05
C THR A 121 14.59 8.21 11.38
N ALA A 122 13.89 8.58 12.46
CA ALA A 122 14.11 7.97 13.78
C ALA A 122 13.53 6.55 13.89
N GLY A 123 12.56 6.18 13.05
CA GLY A 123 11.90 4.87 13.04
C GLY A 123 12.21 4.06 11.78
N ASP A 124 11.66 2.85 11.72
CA ASP A 124 11.79 2.00 10.55
C ASP A 124 11.13 2.62 9.31
N THR A 125 11.81 2.52 8.18
CA THR A 125 11.30 2.86 6.85
C THR A 125 11.42 1.65 5.93
N GLU A 126 10.31 1.22 5.35
CA GLU A 126 10.21 -0.02 4.58
C GLU A 126 9.45 0.19 3.27
N ARG A 127 9.55 -0.76 2.34
CA ARG A 127 8.83 -0.82 1.06
C ARG A 127 8.94 0.48 0.24
N PRO A 128 10.15 0.91 -0.11
CA PRO A 128 10.33 2.09 -0.93
C PRO A 128 9.87 1.87 -2.37
N LEU A 129 9.30 2.90 -3.00
CA LEU A 129 8.95 2.91 -4.43
C LEU A 129 9.37 4.23 -5.08
N TYR A 130 9.73 4.16 -6.37
CA TYR A 130 9.89 5.34 -7.21
C TYR A 130 8.54 5.86 -7.69
N LEU A 131 8.27 7.14 -7.50
CA LEU A 131 7.11 7.80 -8.09
C LEU A 131 7.43 8.38 -9.47
N PRO A 132 6.45 8.45 -10.39
CA PRO A 132 6.65 9.02 -11.73
C PRO A 132 7.01 10.50 -11.70
N SER A 133 6.79 11.19 -10.58
CA SER A 133 7.23 12.58 -10.35
C SER A 133 8.73 12.71 -10.09
N GLY A 134 9.41 11.61 -9.78
CA GLY A 134 10.78 11.60 -9.29
C GLY A 134 10.89 11.70 -7.76
N ARG A 135 9.77 11.79 -7.05
CA ARG A 135 9.73 11.63 -5.58
C ARG A 135 9.91 10.17 -5.23
N LEU A 136 10.33 9.92 -4.00
CA LEU A 136 10.38 8.61 -3.37
C LEU A 136 9.17 8.44 -2.46
N LEU A 137 8.72 7.22 -2.32
CA LEU A 137 7.62 6.79 -1.46
C LEU A 137 8.11 5.68 -0.55
N TRP A 138 7.63 5.61 0.68
CA TRP A 138 7.94 4.53 1.63
C TRP A 138 6.88 4.42 2.72
N ALA A 139 6.89 3.31 3.45
CA ALA A 139 6.16 3.15 4.70
C ALA A 139 7.04 3.57 5.89
N GLN A 140 6.57 4.49 6.71
CA GLN A 140 7.25 5.01 7.90
C GLN A 140 6.60 4.48 9.16
N ARG A 141 7.37 3.90 10.07
CA ARG A 141 6.87 3.48 11.39
C ARG A 141 6.55 4.71 12.25
N THR A 142 5.34 4.72 12.79
CA THR A 142 4.83 5.73 13.71
C THR A 142 4.39 5.06 15.02
N ALA A 143 3.88 5.86 15.97
CA ALA A 143 3.30 5.34 17.22
C ALA A 143 2.06 4.44 17.00
N TYR A 144 1.42 4.50 15.84
CA TYR A 144 0.13 3.83 15.54
C TYR A 144 0.23 2.76 14.45
N GLY A 145 1.43 2.44 14.00
CA GLY A 145 1.68 1.56 12.88
C GLY A 145 2.49 2.25 11.80
N PHE A 146 2.43 1.77 10.57
CA PHE A 146 3.14 2.36 9.45
C PHE A 146 2.24 3.35 8.70
N GLN A 147 2.79 4.49 8.33
CA GLN A 147 2.15 5.49 7.48
C GLN A 147 2.93 5.63 6.18
N ILE A 148 2.23 5.85 5.07
CA ILE A 148 2.87 6.10 3.79
C ILE A 148 3.29 7.57 3.73
N GLU A 149 4.55 7.79 3.39
CA GLU A 149 5.16 9.10 3.24
C GLU A 149 5.89 9.22 1.90
N SER A 150 6.06 10.42 1.41
CA SER A 150 6.88 10.69 0.22
C SER A 150 7.74 11.93 0.40
N ALA A 151 8.91 11.96 -0.26
CA ALA A 151 9.79 13.13 -0.33
C ALA A 151 10.52 13.19 -1.67
N ASP A 152 11.12 14.35 -1.95
CA ASP A 152 12.06 14.50 -3.07
C ASP A 152 13.36 13.74 -2.76
N ASP A 153 13.94 13.11 -3.78
CA ASP A 153 15.18 12.35 -3.65
C ASP A 153 16.45 13.20 -3.51
N GLY A 154 16.29 14.53 -3.54
CA GLY A 154 17.37 15.49 -3.49
C GLY A 154 18.17 15.66 -4.80
N HIS A 155 17.89 14.86 -5.82
CA HIS A 155 18.59 14.93 -7.12
C HIS A 155 17.86 15.73 -8.18
N LEU A 156 16.54 15.84 -8.11
CA LEU A 156 15.78 16.62 -9.09
C LEU A 156 15.78 18.09 -8.72
N PRO A 157 15.92 19.00 -9.71
CA PRO A 157 15.69 20.41 -9.48
C PRO A 157 14.26 20.54 -8.92
N ARG A 158 14.14 21.25 -7.80
CA ARG A 158 12.87 21.51 -7.11
C ARG A 158 11.82 21.89 -8.13
N GLN A 159 10.93 20.95 -8.48
CA GLN A 159 9.72 21.32 -9.19
C GLN A 159 8.87 22.09 -8.17
N VAL A 160 8.67 23.37 -8.46
CA VAL A 160 7.75 24.21 -7.70
C VAL A 160 6.37 23.58 -7.89
N PHE A 161 5.94 22.77 -6.94
CA PHE A 161 4.55 22.36 -6.88
C PHE A 161 3.72 23.63 -6.70
N LEU A 162 2.68 23.77 -7.49
CA LEU A 162 1.75 24.90 -7.42
C LEU A 162 0.99 24.95 -6.07
N ASN A 163 1.21 23.99 -5.20
CA ASN A 163 0.66 23.99 -3.86
C ASN A 163 1.71 24.52 -2.86
N PRO A 164 1.56 25.76 -2.36
CA PRO A 164 2.49 26.38 -1.41
C PRO A 164 2.57 25.67 -0.04
N THR A 165 1.69 24.70 0.24
CA THR A 165 1.72 23.93 1.48
C THR A 165 2.60 22.67 1.40
N ALA A 166 2.99 22.23 0.21
CA ALA A 166 3.99 21.20 0.02
C ALA A 166 5.39 21.83 0.02
N GLY A 167 5.91 22.17 1.18
CA GLY A 167 7.30 22.61 1.36
C GLY A 167 8.29 21.50 0.96
N PRO A 168 9.60 21.83 0.89
CA PRO A 168 10.64 20.83 0.66
C PRO A 168 10.72 19.92 1.89
N GLY A 169 9.94 18.87 1.94
CA GLY A 169 9.86 18.02 3.10
C GLY A 169 9.13 16.72 2.83
N ILE A 170 9.09 15.90 3.84
CA ILE A 170 8.30 14.68 3.88
C ILE A 170 6.82 15.06 3.85
N LEU A 171 6.08 14.43 2.95
CA LEU A 171 4.64 14.57 2.78
C LEU A 171 3.96 13.27 3.23
N PRO A 172 3.22 13.25 4.34
CA PRO A 172 2.36 12.13 4.69
C PRO A 172 1.24 11.95 3.66
N LEU A 173 0.96 10.70 3.29
CA LEU A 173 -0.09 10.34 2.34
C LEU A 173 -1.26 9.60 3.00
N THR A 174 -1.05 9.03 4.19
CA THR A 174 -2.07 8.34 4.97
C THR A 174 -2.20 8.94 6.37
N TYR A 175 -3.42 8.97 6.91
CA TYR A 175 -3.75 9.70 8.14
C TYR A 175 -4.61 8.93 9.12
N VAL A 176 -4.62 7.61 9.03
CA VAL A 176 -5.41 6.74 9.93
C VAL A 176 -4.51 5.96 10.89
N HIS A 177 -5.07 5.53 12.03
CA HIS A 177 -4.36 4.74 13.03
C HIS A 177 -4.36 3.26 12.66
N ALA A 178 -3.71 2.94 11.55
CA ALA A 178 -3.55 1.59 11.02
C ALA A 178 -2.25 1.53 10.22
N SER A 179 -1.71 0.34 10.03
CA SER A 179 -0.55 0.19 9.15
C SER A 179 -0.98 0.24 7.69
N ALA A 180 -0.24 0.99 6.88
CA ALA A 180 -0.40 1.10 5.43
C ALA A 180 0.96 0.90 4.75
N PHE A 181 1.00 0.00 3.76
CA PHE A 181 2.22 -0.34 3.03
C PHE A 181 2.00 -0.20 1.53
N PRO A 182 2.79 0.60 0.83
CA PRO A 182 2.70 0.69 -0.62
C PRO A 182 3.08 -0.64 -1.26
N THR A 183 2.38 -1.03 -2.32
CA THR A 183 2.64 -2.25 -3.06
C THR A 183 2.98 -1.97 -4.53
N ASP A 184 2.38 -0.94 -5.14
CA ASP A 184 2.67 -0.58 -6.53
C ASP A 184 2.24 0.86 -6.84
N VAL A 185 2.68 1.37 -7.99
CA VAL A 185 2.22 2.64 -8.58
C VAL A 185 1.47 2.31 -9.86
N LEU A 186 0.15 2.51 -9.83
CA LEU A 186 -0.73 2.19 -10.95
C LEU A 186 -0.45 3.07 -12.19
N ALA A 187 -0.81 2.58 -13.36
CA ALA A 187 -0.61 3.29 -14.64
C ALA A 187 -1.26 4.69 -14.67
N ASP A 188 -2.32 4.91 -13.90
CA ASP A 188 -2.99 6.20 -13.76
C ASP A 188 -2.30 7.14 -12.74
N GLY A 189 -1.25 6.67 -12.07
CA GLY A 189 -0.44 7.44 -11.11
C GLY A 189 -0.94 7.39 -9.67
N ARG A 190 -1.99 6.62 -9.37
CA ARG A 190 -2.38 6.32 -7.99
C ARG A 190 -1.40 5.32 -7.38
N ILE A 191 -1.24 5.42 -6.08
CA ILE A 191 -0.48 4.48 -5.28
C ILE A 191 -1.44 3.38 -4.84
N LEU A 192 -1.13 2.13 -5.16
CA LEU A 192 -1.78 0.96 -4.61
C LEU A 192 -1.10 0.61 -3.29
N PHE A 193 -1.87 0.37 -2.25
CA PHE A 193 -1.34 0.00 -0.96
C PHE A 193 -2.24 -1.02 -0.25
N GLU A 194 -1.64 -1.79 0.63
CA GLU A 194 -2.34 -2.69 1.53
C GLU A 194 -2.42 -2.08 2.93
N SER A 195 -3.52 -2.32 3.62
CA SER A 195 -3.73 -1.84 4.99
C SER A 195 -4.73 -2.72 5.71
N ASN A 196 -4.57 -2.84 7.02
CA ASN A 196 -5.57 -3.41 7.92
C ASN A 196 -6.60 -2.37 8.40
N PHE A 197 -6.63 -1.24 7.76
CA PHE A 197 -7.60 -0.18 7.94
C PHE A 197 -8.91 -0.54 7.17
N PRO A 198 -10.05 -0.19 7.69
CA PRO A 198 -10.39 0.53 8.93
C PRO A 198 -11.02 -0.33 9.99
N LEU A 199 -10.74 -1.58 10.02
CA LEU A 199 -11.60 -2.57 10.61
C LEU A 199 -11.15 -2.87 12.04
N GLY A 200 -12.10 -3.12 12.92
CA GLY A 200 -11.87 -3.46 14.30
C GLY A 200 -11.06 -4.75 14.51
N GLU A 201 -11.16 -5.36 15.69
CA GLU A 201 -10.44 -6.57 16.05
C GLU A 201 -10.53 -7.66 14.97
N GLY A 202 -9.38 -8.20 14.55
CA GLY A 202 -9.30 -9.23 13.53
C GLY A 202 -9.32 -8.71 12.08
N SER A 203 -8.99 -7.44 11.87
CA SER A 203 -8.95 -6.86 10.52
C SER A 203 -7.96 -7.59 9.61
N THR A 204 -8.49 -8.11 8.54
CA THR A 204 -7.71 -8.67 7.44
C THR A 204 -7.21 -7.55 6.52
N PRO A 205 -6.06 -7.70 5.86
CA PRO A 205 -5.58 -6.70 4.93
C PRO A 205 -6.52 -6.55 3.73
N GLU A 206 -6.57 -5.33 3.21
CA GLU A 206 -7.29 -4.97 1.98
C GLU A 206 -6.47 -4.02 1.14
N LEU A 207 -6.80 -3.96 -0.14
CA LEU A 207 -6.18 -3.07 -1.11
C LEU A 207 -6.90 -1.74 -1.18
N TYR A 208 -6.14 -0.67 -1.14
CA TYR A 208 -6.59 0.72 -1.22
C TYR A 208 -5.78 1.46 -2.27
N THR A 209 -6.31 2.60 -2.71
CA THR A 209 -5.59 3.54 -3.55
C THR A 209 -5.62 4.93 -2.96
N VAL A 210 -4.59 5.71 -3.28
CA VAL A 210 -4.46 7.13 -2.93
C VAL A 210 -3.65 7.85 -3.99
N TYR A 211 -3.97 9.12 -4.27
CA TYR A 211 -3.12 9.93 -5.15
C TYR A 211 -1.81 10.32 -4.48
N ALA A 212 -0.80 10.65 -5.30
CA ALA A 212 0.54 11.00 -4.82
C ALA A 212 0.60 12.29 -3.97
N ASP A 213 -0.49 13.04 -3.86
CA ASP A 213 -0.67 14.18 -2.97
C ASP A 213 -1.44 13.83 -1.68
N GLY A 214 -1.80 12.54 -1.50
CA GLY A 214 -2.56 12.02 -0.37
C GLY A 214 -4.06 12.18 -0.47
N SER A 215 -4.57 12.79 -1.54
CA SER A 215 -6.01 12.95 -1.78
C SER A 215 -6.65 11.68 -2.36
N GLY A 216 -7.98 11.64 -2.37
CA GLY A 216 -8.74 10.60 -3.06
C GLY A 216 -8.52 9.20 -2.51
N VAL A 217 -8.26 9.03 -1.21
CA VAL A 217 -8.16 7.69 -0.62
C VAL A 217 -9.47 6.93 -0.82
N GLU A 218 -9.36 5.73 -1.33
CA GLU A 218 -10.51 4.83 -1.51
C GLU A 218 -10.06 3.36 -1.42
N SER A 219 -10.97 2.49 -1.04
CA SER A 219 -10.77 1.07 -1.21
C SER A 219 -10.68 0.74 -2.70
N TYR A 220 -9.75 -0.10 -3.10
CA TYR A 220 -9.70 -0.56 -4.49
C TYR A 220 -11.02 -1.22 -4.90
N ARG A 221 -11.65 -1.93 -3.95
CA ARG A 221 -13.00 -2.45 -4.05
C ARG A 221 -13.70 -2.41 -2.69
N CYS A 222 -14.97 -1.97 -2.67
CA CYS A 222 -15.72 -1.74 -1.42
C CYS A 222 -16.29 -2.99 -0.73
N ASP A 223 -15.79 -4.19 -0.99
CA ASP A 223 -16.21 -5.45 -0.37
C ASP A 223 -15.20 -5.97 0.66
N HIS A 224 -14.91 -5.16 1.66
CA HIS A 224 -13.87 -5.35 2.67
C HIS A 224 -13.89 -6.68 3.42
N GLY A 225 -12.79 -7.02 4.09
CA GLY A 225 -12.67 -8.18 4.98
C GLY A 225 -12.33 -9.47 4.25
N ARG A 226 -11.79 -9.38 3.03
CA ARG A 226 -11.45 -10.54 2.20
C ARG A 226 -10.03 -11.07 2.41
N GLY A 227 -9.11 -10.25 2.92
CA GLY A 227 -7.72 -10.66 3.14
C GLY A 227 -6.88 -10.60 1.86
N ARG A 228 -6.92 -9.47 1.16
CA ARG A 228 -6.17 -9.21 -0.08
C ARG A 228 -4.91 -8.42 0.22
N TRP A 229 -3.79 -8.85 -0.33
CA TRP A 229 -2.49 -8.21 -0.09
C TRP A 229 -1.51 -8.44 -1.24
N GLY A 230 -0.40 -7.70 -1.26
CA GLY A 230 0.67 -7.85 -2.26
C GLY A 230 0.20 -7.50 -3.69
N GLY A 231 -0.67 -6.49 -3.82
CA GLY A 231 -1.23 -6.09 -5.11
C GLY A 231 -0.17 -5.53 -6.06
N THR A 232 -0.19 -5.97 -7.33
CA THR A 232 0.68 -5.51 -8.42
C THR A 232 -0.13 -5.34 -9.69
N GLN A 233 0.03 -4.22 -10.40
CA GLN A 233 -0.62 -4.00 -11.67
C GLN A 233 0.22 -4.57 -12.82
N LEU A 234 -0.41 -5.40 -13.65
CA LEU A 234 0.17 -5.97 -14.85
C LEU A 234 0.10 -5.01 -16.04
N ALA A 235 0.85 -5.31 -17.10
CA ALA A 235 0.80 -4.57 -18.36
C ALA A 235 -0.59 -4.55 -19.03
N SER A 236 -1.43 -5.54 -18.74
CA SER A 236 -2.85 -5.58 -19.16
C SER A 236 -3.72 -4.53 -18.46
N GLY A 237 -3.26 -3.98 -17.33
CA GLY A 237 -4.04 -3.14 -16.43
C GLY A 237 -4.71 -3.91 -15.28
N ASP A 238 -4.72 -5.24 -15.32
CA ASP A 238 -5.23 -6.07 -14.24
C ASP A 238 -4.40 -5.86 -12.97
N VAL A 239 -5.04 -5.84 -11.82
CA VAL A 239 -4.35 -5.87 -10.52
C VAL A 239 -4.42 -7.30 -9.98
N VAL A 240 -3.27 -7.95 -9.90
CA VAL A 240 -3.12 -9.28 -9.31
C VAL A 240 -2.67 -9.14 -7.86
N PHE A 241 -3.21 -9.98 -7.00
CA PHE A 241 -2.94 -9.96 -5.56
C PHE A 241 -3.03 -11.36 -4.96
N THR A 242 -2.52 -11.50 -3.76
CA THR A 242 -2.69 -12.71 -2.94
C THR A 242 -3.98 -12.60 -2.13
N HIS A 243 -4.82 -13.63 -2.18
CA HIS A 243 -6.00 -13.80 -1.34
C HIS A 243 -5.85 -15.08 -0.51
N GLY A 244 -5.63 -14.93 0.78
CA GLY A 244 -5.17 -16.03 1.61
C GLY A 244 -3.79 -16.53 1.16
N ALA A 245 -3.73 -17.74 0.63
CA ALA A 245 -2.52 -18.33 0.02
C ALA A 245 -2.61 -18.47 -1.51
N SER A 246 -3.70 -18.03 -2.12
CA SER A 246 -3.98 -18.17 -3.55
C SER A 246 -3.84 -16.83 -4.28
N LEU A 247 -3.80 -16.87 -5.61
CA LEU A 247 -3.79 -15.68 -6.44
C LEU A 247 -5.20 -15.36 -6.94
N ALA A 248 -5.50 -14.07 -7.00
CA ALA A 248 -6.70 -13.52 -7.62
C ALA A 248 -6.37 -12.21 -8.32
N ARG A 249 -7.31 -11.71 -9.13
CA ARG A 249 -7.15 -10.44 -9.83
C ARG A 249 -8.44 -9.61 -9.85
N PHE A 250 -8.24 -8.33 -10.10
CA PHE A 250 -9.26 -7.41 -10.58
C PHE A 250 -8.92 -6.98 -12.00
N THR A 251 -9.82 -7.16 -12.95
CA THR A 251 -9.65 -6.65 -14.33
C THR A 251 -9.96 -5.16 -14.44
N SER A 252 -10.61 -4.60 -13.42
CA SER A 252 -10.80 -3.16 -13.21
C SER A 252 -11.26 -2.92 -11.76
N PRO A 253 -11.22 -1.68 -11.24
CA PRO A 253 -11.77 -1.35 -9.92
C PRO A 253 -13.29 -1.64 -9.78
N LEU A 254 -14.00 -1.73 -10.90
CA LEU A 254 -15.43 -2.07 -10.94
C LEU A 254 -15.69 -3.58 -11.07
N ALA A 255 -14.68 -4.37 -11.46
CA ALA A 255 -14.82 -5.80 -11.64
C ALA A 255 -14.96 -6.53 -10.30
N GLN A 256 -15.64 -7.68 -10.32
CA GLN A 256 -15.58 -8.62 -9.21
C GLN A 256 -14.21 -9.31 -9.17
N GLU A 257 -13.88 -9.82 -8.00
CA GLU A 257 -12.69 -10.65 -7.84
C GLU A 257 -12.78 -11.90 -8.72
N ASP A 258 -11.74 -12.10 -9.51
CA ASP A 258 -11.57 -13.23 -10.41
C ASP A 258 -10.44 -14.13 -9.88
N PRO A 259 -10.75 -15.29 -9.27
CA PRO A 259 -9.74 -16.24 -8.82
C PRO A 259 -8.89 -16.74 -10.00
N ILE A 260 -7.58 -16.76 -9.79
CA ILE A 260 -6.65 -17.25 -10.81
C ILE A 260 -6.42 -18.75 -10.58
N GLU A 261 -6.68 -19.57 -11.61
CA GLU A 261 -6.38 -20.99 -11.60
C GLU A 261 -4.87 -21.23 -11.73
N ALA A 262 -4.14 -20.89 -10.67
CA ALA A 262 -2.71 -21.12 -10.57
C ALA A 262 -2.39 -22.54 -10.05
N PRO A 263 -1.19 -23.11 -10.35
CA PRO A 263 -0.77 -24.37 -9.78
C PRO A 263 -0.83 -24.38 -8.25
N ALA A 264 -1.14 -25.54 -7.66
CA ALA A 264 -1.28 -25.69 -6.21
C ALA A 264 0.02 -25.34 -5.47
N ALA A 265 0.02 -24.22 -4.76
CA ALA A 265 1.12 -23.69 -3.94
C ALA A 265 0.59 -22.65 -2.96
N GLU A 266 1.40 -22.28 -1.99
CA GLU A 266 1.20 -21.04 -1.20
C GLU A 266 2.00 -19.92 -1.86
N TYR A 267 1.34 -18.85 -2.22
CA TYR A 267 1.92 -17.68 -2.88
C TYR A 267 2.17 -16.55 -1.88
N ALA A 268 3.17 -15.73 -2.13
CA ALA A 268 3.50 -14.61 -1.27
C ALA A 268 4.01 -13.40 -2.06
N GLY A 269 3.55 -12.23 -1.65
CA GLY A 269 4.05 -10.94 -2.14
C GLY A 269 3.60 -10.59 -3.55
N GLY A 270 4.29 -9.59 -4.11
CA GLY A 270 4.05 -9.09 -5.45
C GLY A 270 4.54 -10.03 -6.55
N ILE A 271 4.06 -9.77 -7.74
CA ILE A 271 4.43 -10.49 -8.96
C ILE A 271 5.29 -9.56 -9.82
N ALA A 272 6.33 -10.11 -10.47
CA ALA A 272 7.09 -9.41 -11.49
C ALA A 272 6.77 -9.99 -12.88
N GLU A 273 6.06 -9.23 -13.72
CA GLU A 273 5.68 -9.63 -15.06
C GLU A 273 6.83 -9.38 -16.04
N THR A 274 7.24 -10.40 -16.78
CA THR A 274 8.26 -10.29 -17.81
C THR A 274 7.70 -9.68 -19.10
N ALA A 275 8.56 -9.23 -20.00
CA ALA A 275 8.15 -8.72 -21.30
C ALA A 275 7.40 -9.74 -22.16
N SER A 276 7.58 -11.04 -21.91
CA SER A 276 6.84 -12.13 -22.57
C SER A 276 5.48 -12.44 -21.92
N GLY A 277 5.12 -11.74 -20.82
CA GLY A 277 3.87 -11.97 -20.08
C GLY A 277 3.94 -13.14 -19.10
N GLU A 278 5.12 -13.70 -18.86
CA GLU A 278 5.35 -14.67 -17.81
C GLU A 278 5.53 -13.98 -16.46
N TRP A 279 5.22 -14.66 -15.37
CA TRP A 279 5.30 -14.10 -14.03
C TRP A 279 6.42 -14.75 -13.22
N LEU A 280 7.34 -13.94 -12.72
CA LEU A 280 8.19 -14.31 -11.58
C LEU A 280 7.40 -14.08 -10.30
N LEU A 281 7.30 -15.10 -9.48
CA LEU A 281 6.52 -15.06 -8.25
C LEU A 281 7.16 -15.94 -7.17
N SER A 282 6.82 -15.63 -5.92
CA SER A 282 7.27 -16.40 -4.75
C SER A 282 6.24 -17.43 -4.40
N ALA A 283 6.64 -18.70 -4.42
CA ALA A 283 5.73 -19.80 -4.10
C ALA A 283 6.43 -20.95 -3.36
N ARG A 284 5.69 -21.62 -2.46
CA ARG A 284 6.13 -22.81 -1.74
C ARG A 284 5.09 -23.94 -1.80
N ALA A 285 5.53 -25.16 -1.59
CA ALA A 285 4.69 -26.37 -1.65
C ALA A 285 3.83 -26.60 -0.39
N GLY A 286 3.54 -25.57 0.42
CA GLY A 286 2.77 -25.68 1.66
C GLY A 286 3.60 -26.13 2.86
N GLY A 287 3.02 -25.99 4.05
CA GLY A 287 3.41 -26.47 5.36
C GLY A 287 4.90 -26.67 5.67
N GLY A 288 5.67 -25.63 5.89
CA GLY A 288 7.07 -25.72 6.34
C GLY A 288 8.13 -25.75 5.23
N ALA A 289 7.74 -25.73 3.96
CA ALA A 289 8.67 -25.51 2.86
C ALA A 289 9.03 -24.03 2.76
N HIS A 290 10.24 -23.72 2.27
CA HIS A 290 10.67 -22.37 2.01
C HIS A 290 10.10 -21.84 0.67
N TYR A 291 9.87 -20.55 0.59
CA TYR A 291 9.51 -19.90 -0.66
C TYR A 291 10.67 -19.96 -1.64
N ALA A 292 10.35 -20.24 -2.91
CA ALA A 292 11.29 -20.21 -4.01
C ALA A 292 10.75 -19.30 -5.12
N ILE A 293 11.64 -18.73 -5.93
CA ILE A 293 11.22 -17.98 -7.11
C ILE A 293 10.84 -18.95 -8.21
N ARG A 294 9.64 -18.77 -8.70
CA ARG A 294 9.02 -19.56 -9.75
C ARG A 294 8.73 -18.71 -10.98
N LEU A 295 8.85 -19.30 -12.13
CA LEU A 295 8.35 -18.76 -13.39
C LEU A 295 7.05 -19.48 -13.76
N TRP A 296 6.06 -18.71 -14.15
CA TRP A 296 4.77 -19.23 -14.56
C TRP A 296 4.18 -18.41 -15.71
N SER A 297 3.63 -19.10 -16.71
CA SER A 297 2.92 -18.50 -17.84
C SER A 297 1.42 -18.67 -17.62
N PRO A 298 0.69 -17.67 -17.10
CA PRO A 298 -0.74 -17.75 -16.89
C PRO A 298 -1.48 -17.85 -18.24
N SER A 299 -2.46 -18.73 -18.35
CA SER A 299 -3.34 -18.80 -19.51
C SER A 299 -4.76 -18.44 -19.10
N PHE A 300 -5.22 -17.24 -19.44
CA PHE A 300 -6.59 -16.78 -19.16
C PHE A 300 -7.60 -17.19 -20.25
N THR A 301 -7.17 -17.84 -21.31
CA THR A 301 -8.00 -18.13 -22.50
C THR A 301 -8.19 -19.61 -22.82
N SER A 302 -7.50 -20.51 -22.15
CA SER A 302 -7.50 -21.94 -22.48
C SER A 302 -8.01 -22.79 -21.31
N LYS A 303 -8.54 -23.98 -21.61
CA LYS A 303 -8.86 -25.00 -20.60
C LYS A 303 -7.71 -25.15 -19.60
N PRO A 304 -8.00 -25.35 -18.28
CA PRO A 304 -6.97 -25.58 -17.29
C PRO A 304 -6.10 -26.77 -17.73
N GLY A 305 -5.00 -26.45 -18.34
CA GLY A 305 -3.92 -27.38 -18.62
C GLY A 305 -2.82 -27.00 -17.66
N ALA A 306 -2.41 -27.94 -16.81
CA ALA A 306 -1.44 -27.79 -15.75
C ALA A 306 -0.15 -27.09 -16.23
N ALA A 307 -0.18 -25.77 -16.39
CA ALA A 307 1.03 -24.98 -16.52
C ALA A 307 1.84 -25.20 -15.24
N LYS A 308 2.98 -25.81 -15.35
CA LYS A 308 3.84 -26.16 -14.22
C LYS A 308 4.55 -24.90 -13.74
N LEU A 309 4.61 -24.69 -12.42
CA LEU A 309 5.53 -23.72 -11.83
C LEU A 309 6.97 -24.20 -12.08
N GLU A 310 7.71 -23.45 -12.86
CA GLU A 310 9.13 -23.73 -13.10
C GLU A 310 9.97 -23.07 -12.01
N THR A 311 10.88 -23.82 -11.39
CA THR A 311 11.78 -23.27 -10.38
C THR A 311 12.91 -22.49 -11.05
N VAL A 312 12.96 -21.19 -10.82
CA VAL A 312 14.05 -20.32 -11.29
C VAL A 312 15.18 -20.26 -10.27
N LEU A 313 14.81 -20.09 -8.99
CA LEU A 313 15.80 -20.04 -7.91
C LEU A 313 15.19 -20.67 -6.64
N ALA A 314 15.97 -21.53 -5.98
CA ALA A 314 15.67 -22.08 -4.67
C ALA A 314 16.98 -22.23 -3.88
N ILE A 315 16.96 -21.82 -2.61
CA ILE A 315 18.10 -21.95 -1.69
C ILE A 315 17.61 -22.72 -0.45
N THR A 316 18.31 -23.78 -0.10
CA THR A 316 17.94 -24.62 1.05
C THR A 316 17.96 -23.82 2.35
N GLY A 317 16.86 -23.85 3.10
CA GLY A 317 16.74 -23.16 4.39
C GLY A 317 16.56 -21.65 4.28
N ILE A 318 16.24 -21.11 3.10
CA ILE A 318 16.07 -19.67 2.85
C ILE A 318 14.77 -19.44 2.09
N ASP A 319 13.97 -18.50 2.56
CA ASP A 319 12.82 -17.97 1.84
C ASP A 319 13.28 -16.94 0.80
N LEU A 320 12.82 -17.09 -0.43
CA LEU A 320 13.07 -16.17 -1.54
C LEU A 320 11.76 -15.49 -1.92
N VAL A 321 11.69 -14.17 -1.72
CA VAL A 321 10.45 -13.42 -1.91
C VAL A 321 10.68 -12.08 -2.62
N GLU A 322 9.59 -11.54 -3.18
CA GLU A 322 9.55 -10.20 -3.77
C GLU A 322 10.53 -10.03 -4.93
N PRO A 323 10.38 -10.78 -6.02
CA PRO A 323 11.22 -10.61 -7.20
C PRO A 323 10.95 -9.25 -7.86
N ALA A 324 12.01 -8.52 -8.21
CA ALA A 324 11.97 -7.25 -8.93
C ALA A 324 12.83 -7.34 -10.19
N LEU A 325 12.23 -7.18 -11.38
CA LEU A 325 12.93 -7.27 -12.66
C LEU A 325 13.87 -6.08 -12.89
N ILE A 326 15.08 -6.34 -13.39
CA ILE A 326 16.03 -5.32 -13.80
C ILE A 326 15.81 -5.00 -15.30
N THR A 327 14.71 -4.36 -15.58
CA THR A 327 14.36 -3.93 -16.94
C THR A 327 13.73 -2.54 -16.91
N PRO A 328 13.96 -1.72 -17.95
CA PRO A 328 13.19 -0.49 -18.09
C PRO A 328 11.69 -0.81 -18.16
N ARG A 329 10.89 -0.04 -17.42
CA ARG A 329 9.44 -0.16 -17.40
C ARG A 329 8.75 1.15 -17.77
N THR A 330 7.53 1.06 -18.29
CA THR A 330 6.74 2.25 -18.64
C THR A 330 6.51 3.08 -17.36
N ARG A 331 6.86 4.37 -17.45
CA ARG A 331 6.60 5.29 -16.35
C ARG A 331 5.09 5.56 -16.27
N PRO A 332 4.45 5.37 -15.12
CA PRO A 332 3.04 5.71 -14.91
C PRO A 332 2.74 7.18 -15.19
N ASN A 333 1.48 7.49 -15.43
CA ASN A 333 1.02 8.87 -15.56
C ASN A 333 1.22 9.64 -14.25
N ARG A 334 1.35 10.97 -14.36
CA ARG A 334 1.29 11.85 -13.20
C ARG A 334 -0.12 12.36 -13.03
N HIS A 335 -0.67 12.22 -11.84
CA HIS A 335 -1.91 12.89 -11.50
C HIS A 335 -1.59 14.31 -10.99
N PRO A 336 -2.08 15.37 -11.63
CA PRO A 336 -1.90 16.72 -11.12
C PRO A 336 -2.71 16.89 -9.84
N SER A 337 -2.11 17.53 -8.82
CA SER A 337 -2.85 17.84 -7.60
C SER A 337 -3.97 18.84 -7.88
N GLY A 338 -5.19 18.50 -7.46
CA GLY A 338 -6.37 19.38 -7.50
C GLY A 338 -6.65 20.07 -6.16
N LEU A 339 -5.69 20.03 -5.22
CA LEU A 339 -5.88 20.61 -3.89
C LEU A 339 -5.88 22.13 -3.93
N HIS A 340 -6.84 22.73 -3.24
CA HIS A 340 -6.90 24.16 -3.02
C HIS A 340 -6.01 24.59 -1.83
N PRO A 341 -5.63 25.88 -1.72
CA PRO A 341 -4.80 26.38 -0.62
C PRO A 341 -5.64 26.63 0.67
N TRP A 342 -6.47 25.66 1.05
CA TRP A 342 -7.32 25.72 2.25
C TRP A 342 -6.75 24.77 3.31
N ASP A 343 -7.01 25.07 4.59
CA ASP A 343 -6.63 24.26 5.74
C ASP A 343 -7.73 23.25 6.16
N TYR A 344 -8.79 23.15 5.38
CA TYR A 344 -9.94 22.26 5.56
C TYR A 344 -10.26 21.54 4.25
N ALA A 345 -11.19 20.63 4.31
CA ALA A 345 -11.76 19.95 3.15
C ALA A 345 -13.27 20.13 3.05
N ASN A 346 -13.80 20.03 1.84
CA ASN A 346 -15.24 19.97 1.59
C ASN A 346 -15.65 18.56 1.16
N LEU A 347 -16.82 18.11 1.63
CA LEU A 347 -17.41 16.85 1.22
C LEU A 347 -18.87 17.07 0.82
N LEU A 348 -19.20 16.68 -0.41
CA LEU A 348 -20.56 16.58 -0.93
C LEU A 348 -20.96 15.09 -1.00
N ALA A 349 -21.97 14.69 -0.25
CA ALA A 349 -22.60 13.39 -0.42
C ALA A 349 -23.81 13.53 -1.37
N LEU A 350 -23.90 12.65 -2.36
CA LEU A 350 -25.00 12.67 -3.33
C LEU A 350 -26.26 11.99 -2.78
N ASP A 351 -26.11 10.85 -2.12
CA ASP A 351 -27.20 10.14 -1.45
C ASP A 351 -26.69 9.24 -0.33
N ALA A 352 -26.67 9.72 0.90
CA ALA A 352 -26.20 8.99 2.07
C ALA A 352 -27.06 7.77 2.45
N ARG A 353 -28.25 7.58 1.86
CA ARG A 353 -29.12 6.42 2.11
C ARG A 353 -28.60 5.17 1.41
N LEU A 354 -27.88 5.33 0.30
CA LEU A 354 -27.36 4.23 -0.51
C LEU A 354 -26.22 3.50 0.21
N SER A 355 -26.29 2.18 0.21
CA SER A 355 -25.21 1.32 0.70
C SER A 355 -25.30 -0.08 0.09
N HIS A 356 -24.16 -0.76 -0.11
CA HIS A 356 -24.16 -2.17 -0.53
C HIS A 356 -24.65 -3.13 0.57
N GLU A 357 -24.63 -2.72 1.83
CA GLU A 357 -25.16 -3.49 2.96
C GLU A 357 -26.69 -3.39 3.12
N GLY A 358 -27.36 -2.73 2.18
CA GLY A 358 -28.78 -2.42 2.21
C GLY A 358 -29.02 -0.93 2.48
N ASP A 359 -30.05 -0.39 1.87
CA ASP A 359 -30.41 1.03 2.00
C ASP A 359 -30.94 1.34 3.40
N VAL A 360 -30.73 2.58 3.84
CA VAL A 360 -31.35 3.11 5.05
C VAL A 360 -32.82 3.39 4.73
N ILE A 361 -33.74 2.57 5.26
CA ILE A 361 -35.19 2.66 4.99
C ILE A 361 -35.77 3.91 5.64
N THR A 362 -35.39 4.21 6.88
CA THR A 362 -35.79 5.43 7.58
C THR A 362 -34.99 6.60 7.03
N PRO A 363 -35.61 7.66 6.47
CA PRO A 363 -34.86 8.80 5.97
C PRO A 363 -33.99 9.43 7.06
N PRO A 364 -32.69 9.64 6.82
CA PRO A 364 -31.86 10.35 7.78
C PRO A 364 -32.26 11.83 7.84
N ALA A 365 -32.38 12.37 9.04
CA ALA A 365 -32.65 13.78 9.26
C ALA A 365 -31.35 14.60 9.32
N SER A 366 -30.31 14.01 9.85
CA SER A 366 -28.99 14.64 9.97
C SER A 366 -27.85 13.65 9.88
N VAL A 367 -26.67 14.18 9.58
CA VAL A 367 -25.39 13.49 9.62
C VAL A 367 -24.53 14.12 10.72
N ARG A 368 -23.92 13.30 11.56
CA ARG A 368 -22.93 13.69 12.57
C ARG A 368 -21.54 13.29 12.09
N LEU A 369 -20.59 14.22 12.22
CA LEU A 369 -19.19 13.96 11.98
C LEU A 369 -18.52 13.48 13.27
N GLU A 370 -17.79 12.38 13.21
CA GLU A 370 -16.89 11.91 14.24
C GLU A 370 -15.45 11.99 13.74
N VAL A 371 -14.53 12.41 14.62
CA VAL A 371 -13.09 12.51 14.35
C VAL A 371 -12.33 11.69 15.38
N GLN A 372 -11.30 10.99 14.98
CA GLN A 372 -10.41 10.29 15.88
C GLN A 372 -9.12 11.11 16.07
N ASN A 373 -8.74 11.39 17.30
CA ASN A 373 -7.50 12.09 17.60
C ASN A 373 -6.31 11.12 17.63
N GLU A 374 -5.09 11.66 17.77
CA GLU A 374 -3.84 10.89 17.83
C GLU A 374 -3.78 9.82 18.93
N ARG A 375 -4.66 9.85 19.92
CA ARG A 375 -4.75 8.84 20.98
C ARG A 375 -5.85 7.79 20.70
N GLY A 376 -6.46 7.80 19.53
CA GLY A 376 -7.58 6.93 19.18
C GLY A 376 -8.92 7.36 19.81
N VAL A 377 -8.97 8.48 20.51
CA VAL A 377 -10.21 8.96 21.16
C VAL A 377 -11.10 9.59 20.11
N VAL A 378 -12.37 9.14 20.09
CA VAL A 378 -13.38 9.63 19.17
C VAL A 378 -14.14 10.81 19.77
N ALA A 379 -14.23 11.89 19.01
CA ALA A 379 -15.01 13.08 19.36
C ALA A 379 -16.06 13.37 18.27
N ALA A 380 -17.27 13.74 18.68
CA ALA A 380 -18.28 14.28 17.78
C ALA A 380 -17.98 15.76 17.51
N MET A 381 -17.90 16.16 16.23
CA MET A 381 -17.55 17.51 15.82
C MET A 381 -18.78 18.40 15.62
N GLY A 382 -19.89 17.84 15.19
CA GLY A 382 -21.11 18.57 14.92
C GLY A 382 -22.05 17.74 14.02
N THR A 383 -23.18 18.35 13.67
CA THR A 383 -24.20 17.75 12.81
C THR A 383 -24.59 18.72 11.69
N ALA A 384 -24.93 18.15 10.53
CA ALA A 384 -25.56 18.87 9.42
C ALA A 384 -26.86 18.18 9.02
N SER A 385 -27.83 18.92 8.50
CA SER A 385 -29.06 18.36 7.96
C SER A 385 -28.79 17.55 6.70
N VAL A 386 -29.53 16.47 6.52
CA VAL A 386 -29.58 15.68 5.29
C VAL A 386 -30.84 16.04 4.53
N GLU A 387 -30.73 16.32 3.24
CA GLU A 387 -31.87 16.62 2.39
C GLU A 387 -32.69 15.36 2.10
N ARG A 388 -33.96 15.54 1.62
CA ARG A 388 -34.86 14.42 1.34
C ARG A 388 -34.31 13.42 0.32
N ASP A 389 -33.40 13.87 -0.55
CA ASP A 389 -32.72 13.02 -1.52
C ASP A 389 -31.47 12.33 -0.97
N GLY A 390 -31.19 12.49 0.30
CA GLY A 390 -30.02 11.93 0.95
C GLY A 390 -28.75 12.77 0.80
N SER A 391 -28.82 13.92 0.09
CA SER A 391 -27.64 14.76 -0.11
C SER A 391 -27.34 15.65 1.10
N PHE A 392 -26.03 15.91 1.33
CA PHE A 392 -25.54 16.90 2.27
C PHE A 392 -24.20 17.47 1.81
N PHE A 393 -23.89 18.70 2.24
CA PHE A 393 -22.65 19.37 1.90
C PHE A 393 -22.03 19.98 3.14
N VAL A 394 -20.81 19.51 3.49
CA VAL A 394 -20.13 19.85 4.75
C VAL A 394 -18.67 20.22 4.52
N LYS A 395 -18.18 21.12 5.35
CA LYS A 395 -16.76 21.40 5.57
C LYS A 395 -16.30 20.56 6.75
N VAL A 396 -15.20 19.83 6.57
CA VAL A 396 -14.67 18.88 7.57
C VAL A 396 -13.20 19.17 7.89
N PRO A 397 -12.70 18.73 9.07
CA PRO A 397 -11.28 18.74 9.37
C PRO A 397 -10.53 17.92 8.32
N ALA A 398 -9.38 18.44 7.90
CA ALA A 398 -8.51 17.78 6.94
C ALA A 398 -7.37 17.02 7.65
N ASP A 399 -6.78 16.04 6.96
CA ASP A 399 -5.60 15.30 7.41
C ASP A 399 -5.81 14.61 8.78
N ALA A 400 -7.03 14.15 9.02
CA ALA A 400 -7.42 13.47 10.25
C ALA A 400 -8.40 12.32 9.95
N PRO A 401 -8.38 11.24 10.73
CA PRO A 401 -9.37 10.18 10.61
C PRO A 401 -10.77 10.69 10.93
N ILE A 402 -11.67 10.61 9.96
CA ILE A 402 -13.08 11.01 10.10
C ILE A 402 -14.00 9.86 9.73
N ARG A 403 -15.23 9.89 10.24
CA ARG A 403 -16.34 9.04 9.79
C ARG A 403 -17.69 9.73 10.00
N PHE A 404 -18.70 9.29 9.28
CA PHE A 404 -20.05 9.81 9.38
C PHE A 404 -21.01 8.87 10.10
N VAL A 405 -22.00 9.46 10.77
CA VAL A 405 -23.08 8.77 11.46
C VAL A 405 -24.40 9.39 11.03
N LEU A 406 -25.27 8.61 10.40
CA LEU A 406 -26.62 9.03 10.02
C LEU A 406 -27.56 8.93 11.21
N LEU A 407 -28.34 9.96 11.44
CA LEU A 407 -29.28 10.08 12.56
C LEU A 407 -30.71 10.32 12.07
N ASP A 408 -31.70 9.78 12.79
CA ASP A 408 -33.12 10.08 12.60
C ASP A 408 -33.49 11.45 13.18
N GLU A 409 -34.79 11.82 13.10
CA GLU A 409 -35.32 13.07 13.66
C GLU A 409 -35.21 13.15 15.20
N LYS A 410 -35.08 12.01 15.87
CA LYS A 410 -34.91 11.92 17.33
C LYS A 410 -33.44 11.91 17.75
N GLY A 411 -32.50 11.92 16.79
CA GLY A 411 -31.05 11.81 17.03
C GLY A 411 -30.57 10.37 17.27
N SER A 412 -31.42 9.37 17.02
CA SER A 412 -31.03 7.96 17.11
C SER A 412 -30.18 7.57 15.91
N VAL A 413 -29.20 6.70 16.14
CA VAL A 413 -28.27 6.25 15.07
C VAL A 413 -28.99 5.30 14.12
N LEU A 414 -29.11 5.69 12.87
CA LEU A 414 -29.60 4.84 11.79
C LEU A 414 -28.47 3.99 11.21
N ARG A 415 -27.32 4.62 10.96
CA ARG A 415 -26.12 3.97 10.45
C ARG A 415 -24.87 4.72 10.90
N ARG A 416 -23.84 3.97 11.17
CA ARG A 416 -22.48 4.50 11.40
C ARG A 416 -21.55 3.88 10.37
N GLU A 417 -20.71 4.69 9.75
CA GLU A 417 -19.64 4.20 8.89
C GLU A 417 -18.71 3.30 9.71
N LYS A 418 -18.41 2.11 9.20
CA LYS A 418 -17.61 1.12 9.93
C LYS A 418 -16.16 1.53 10.01
N GLY A 419 -15.68 2.18 8.96
CA GLY A 419 -14.30 2.58 8.82
C GLY A 419 -14.04 4.04 9.12
N TRP A 420 -12.76 4.37 9.13
CA TRP A 420 -12.24 5.70 9.19
C TRP A 420 -11.61 6.03 7.83
N PHE A 421 -11.77 7.25 7.34
CA PHE A 421 -11.08 7.75 6.15
C PHE A 421 -10.60 9.17 6.43
N TRP A 422 -9.85 9.73 5.52
CA TRP A 422 -9.39 11.12 5.62
C TRP A 422 -9.69 11.86 4.33
N ILE A 423 -9.68 13.18 4.42
CA ILE A 423 -9.76 14.07 3.28
C ILE A 423 -8.60 15.07 3.45
N ARG A 424 -7.88 15.32 2.35
CA ARG A 424 -6.71 16.20 2.37
C ARG A 424 -7.09 17.67 2.53
N LYS A 425 -6.17 18.47 3.08
CA LYS A 425 -6.28 19.95 3.03
C LYS A 425 -6.50 20.40 1.60
N GLY A 426 -7.55 21.22 1.40
CA GLY A 426 -7.89 21.74 0.09
C GLY A 426 -8.62 20.76 -0.85
N GLU A 427 -8.90 19.54 -0.42
CA GLU A 427 -9.64 18.57 -1.22
C GLU A 427 -11.14 18.90 -1.24
N GLN A 428 -11.73 18.74 -2.43
CA GLN A 428 -13.18 18.73 -2.62
C GLN A 428 -13.60 17.31 -3.01
N ARG A 429 -14.21 16.62 -2.06
CA ARG A 429 -14.59 15.21 -2.25
C ARG A 429 -16.08 15.08 -2.53
N ILE A 430 -16.42 14.21 -3.49
CA ILE A 430 -17.79 13.81 -3.77
C ILE A 430 -17.92 12.33 -3.41
N CYS A 431 -18.88 12.01 -2.52
CA CYS A 431 -19.26 10.65 -2.19
C CYS A 431 -20.59 10.29 -2.83
N VAL A 432 -20.65 9.17 -3.53
CA VAL A 432 -21.88 8.68 -4.18
C VAL A 432 -22.91 8.27 -3.12
N GLY A 433 -22.46 7.66 -2.02
CA GLY A 433 -23.26 7.23 -0.89
C GLY A 433 -22.40 6.69 0.24
N CYS A 434 -23.01 6.10 1.27
CA CYS A 434 -22.30 5.42 2.36
C CYS A 434 -22.05 3.97 1.97
N HIS A 435 -20.80 3.62 1.61
CA HIS A 435 -20.42 2.27 1.17
C HIS A 435 -21.30 1.69 0.06
N THR A 436 -21.48 2.44 -1.03
CA THR A 436 -22.34 2.01 -2.15
C THR A 436 -21.73 0.86 -2.95
N GLY A 437 -20.42 0.71 -2.92
CA GLY A 437 -19.73 -0.20 -3.82
C GLY A 437 -19.76 0.28 -5.28
N PRO A 438 -19.08 -0.42 -6.19
CA PRO A 438 -18.99 -0.04 -7.59
C PRO A 438 -20.27 -0.33 -8.38
N GLU A 439 -21.19 -1.14 -7.84
CA GLU A 439 -22.40 -1.58 -8.53
C GLU A 439 -23.57 -0.57 -8.43
N ARG A 440 -23.43 0.45 -7.59
CA ARG A 440 -24.51 1.40 -7.31
C ARG A 440 -24.06 2.83 -7.47
N ALA A 441 -24.94 3.65 -8.02
CA ALA A 441 -24.77 5.09 -8.17
C ALA A 441 -26.05 5.81 -7.72
N SER A 442 -25.90 7.05 -7.25
CA SER A 442 -27.04 7.93 -7.02
C SER A 442 -27.74 8.27 -8.33
N GLU A 443 -29.00 8.71 -8.24
CA GLU A 443 -29.70 9.20 -9.40
C GLU A 443 -28.95 10.37 -10.05
N ASN A 444 -28.96 10.41 -11.39
CA ASN A 444 -28.34 11.49 -12.17
C ASN A 444 -29.20 12.76 -12.08
N ARG A 445 -29.05 13.50 -10.99
CA ARG A 445 -29.75 14.77 -10.74
C ARG A 445 -28.84 15.73 -9.98
N VAL A 446 -29.18 17.01 -10.00
CA VAL A 446 -28.52 17.98 -9.13
C VAL A 446 -28.90 17.67 -7.67
N PRO A 447 -27.95 17.48 -6.76
CA PRO A 447 -28.23 17.23 -5.35
C PRO A 447 -29.07 18.35 -4.73
N ALA A 448 -30.12 18.01 -3.97
CA ALA A 448 -31.03 18.98 -3.38
C ALA A 448 -30.32 19.99 -2.48
N VAL A 449 -29.26 19.59 -1.79
CA VAL A 449 -28.46 20.50 -0.97
C VAL A 449 -27.85 21.63 -1.80
N LEU A 450 -27.41 21.38 -3.03
CA LEU A 450 -26.82 22.40 -3.91
C LEU A 450 -27.88 23.34 -4.53
N LEU A 451 -29.14 22.90 -4.61
CA LEU A 451 -30.25 23.77 -5.01
C LEU A 451 -30.60 24.76 -3.90
N ARG A 452 -30.32 24.43 -2.66
CA ARG A 452 -30.58 25.28 -1.49
C ARG A 452 -29.42 26.19 -1.13
N THR A 453 -28.19 25.69 -1.19
CA THR A 453 -26.99 26.41 -0.81
C THR A 453 -25.75 25.88 -1.53
N THR A 454 -24.83 26.79 -1.84
CA THR A 454 -23.48 26.44 -2.32
C THR A 454 -22.42 26.57 -1.21
N VAL A 455 -22.84 26.89 0.01
CA VAL A 455 -21.96 27.01 1.18
C VAL A 455 -22.06 25.75 2.00
N ALA A 456 -20.93 25.08 2.21
CA ALA A 456 -20.84 23.89 3.06
C ALA A 456 -21.12 24.24 4.53
N VAL A 457 -21.85 23.38 5.24
CA VAL A 457 -22.04 23.51 6.68
C VAL A 457 -20.70 23.23 7.38
N ASP A 458 -20.21 24.18 8.17
CA ASP A 458 -18.91 24.06 8.85
C ASP A 458 -18.99 23.13 10.05
N LEU A 459 -18.38 21.96 9.94
CA LEU A 459 -18.24 20.98 11.03
C LEU A 459 -16.81 20.99 11.63
N THR A 460 -15.96 21.93 11.26
CA THR A 460 -14.59 22.06 11.82
C THR A 460 -14.57 22.80 13.15
N ALA A 461 -15.54 23.65 13.44
CA ALA A 461 -15.57 24.53 14.60
C ALA A 461 -16.01 23.84 15.92
N GLY A 462 -16.53 22.63 15.85
CA GLY A 462 -16.99 21.87 17.03
C GLY A 462 -15.91 21.18 17.84
N ALA A 463 -14.69 21.09 17.33
CA ALA A 463 -13.52 20.60 18.06
C ALA A 463 -12.96 21.72 18.94
N THR A 464 -13.51 21.97 20.11
CA THR A 464 -12.69 22.52 21.19
C THR A 464 -11.49 21.56 21.32
N ARG A 465 -10.30 22.06 20.90
CA ARG A 465 -9.04 21.38 21.22
C ARG A 465 -9.10 21.06 22.71
N PRO A 466 -8.91 19.79 23.15
CA PRO A 466 -8.78 19.53 24.58
C PRO A 466 -7.63 20.43 25.04
N ASN A 467 -7.92 21.31 26.01
CA ASN A 467 -6.95 22.24 26.58
C ASN A 467 -5.74 21.40 27.04
N ALA A 468 -4.59 21.60 26.41
CA ALA A 468 -3.32 21.01 26.83
C ALA A 468 -2.89 21.48 28.24
N ASN A 469 -3.65 22.38 28.87
CA ASN A 469 -3.37 22.98 30.17
C ASN A 469 -4.20 22.42 31.36
N ALA A 470 -5.01 21.38 31.17
CA ALA A 470 -5.76 20.80 32.29
C ALA A 470 -4.97 19.75 33.13
N ALA A 471 -3.69 19.58 32.87
CA ALA A 471 -2.81 18.67 33.64
C ALA A 471 -1.84 19.40 34.60
N ALA A 472 -1.99 20.72 34.82
CA ALA A 472 -1.09 21.49 35.67
C ALA A 472 -1.74 22.09 36.95
N GLU A 473 -3.03 21.82 37.19
CA GLU A 473 -3.67 22.24 38.45
C GLU A 473 -4.35 21.04 39.11
N GLY A 474 -3.61 20.33 39.91
CA GLY A 474 -4.08 19.23 40.74
C GLY A 474 -2.94 18.60 41.50
N ASN A 475 -2.54 19.32 42.51
CA ASN A 475 -1.59 18.90 43.53
C ASN A 475 -2.10 17.73 44.36
#